data_f60b57dbd6f970356700c4ea9633b56d
#
_entry.id   f60b57dbd6f970356700c4ea9633b56d
#
_cell.length_a   1.000
_cell.length_b   1.000
_cell.length_c   1.000
_cell.angle_alpha   90.00
_cell.angle_beta   90.00
_cell.angle_gamma   90.00
#
_symmetry.space_group_name_H-M   'P 1'
#
loop_
_entity.id
_entity.type
_entity.pdbx_description
1 polymer ?
#
loop_
_entity_poly.entity_id
_entity_poly.type
_entity_poly.pdbx_seq_one_letter_code
_entity_poly.pdbx_strand_id
1 'polypeptide(L)'
;MQQGELFIVSSPSGGGKTTLIRRVIERLGQEGRKAYFSVSHTTRPPRPGEKHGVDYYFVSREEFLSMVDRGEFLEYAEVHGNLYGTSWQEIRGKRESGYHVFLDIDVQGARQVRGRVPDAVKVFIFPPSFAELKRRLLFRRQDREDAIRLRMRNALNEMREYGE
;
A
#
# COMPACT_ATOMS: atom_id res chain seq x y z
N MET A 1 -11.67 13.51 21.48
CA MET A 1 -11.54 12.09 21.07
C MET A 1 -10.07 11.85 20.71
N GLN A 2 -9.53 10.69 21.06
CA GLN A 2 -8.14 10.37 20.72
C GLN A 2 -8.02 10.14 19.21
N GLN A 3 -7.05 10.77 18.57
CA GLN A 3 -6.76 10.57 17.15
C GLN A 3 -6.33 9.12 16.89
N GLY A 4 -6.79 8.52 15.78
CA GLY A 4 -6.36 7.18 15.40
C GLY A 4 -4.92 7.14 14.92
N GLU A 5 -4.25 6.01 15.08
CA GLU A 5 -2.87 5.79 14.61
C GLU A 5 -2.82 5.54 13.11
N LEU A 6 -1.66 5.84 12.51
CA LEU A 6 -1.35 5.53 11.11
C LEU A 6 -0.39 4.34 11.06
N PHE A 7 -0.80 3.29 10.37
CA PHE A 7 0.01 2.09 10.13
C PHE A 7 0.48 2.06 8.68
N ILE A 8 1.78 2.04 8.47
CA ILE A 8 2.40 1.84 7.17
C ILE A 8 2.74 0.35 7.06
N VAL A 9 2.06 -0.34 6.15
CA VAL A 9 2.32 -1.76 5.91
C VAL A 9 2.97 -1.91 4.55
N SER A 10 4.19 -2.41 4.53
CA SER A 10 4.94 -2.69 3.31
C SER A 10 5.43 -4.13 3.28
N SER A 11 5.72 -4.63 2.11
CA SER A 11 6.30 -5.96 1.88
C SER A 11 6.84 -6.04 0.46
N PRO A 12 7.66 -7.03 0.14
CA PRO A 12 7.97 -7.35 -1.24
C PRO A 12 6.71 -7.67 -2.04
N SER A 13 6.76 -7.46 -3.35
CA SER A 13 5.69 -7.89 -4.26
C SER A 13 5.34 -9.36 -4.03
N GLY A 14 4.06 -9.67 -3.84
CA GLY A 14 3.61 -11.04 -3.52
C GLY A 14 3.63 -11.42 -2.03
N GLY A 15 3.99 -10.49 -1.14
CA GLY A 15 4.07 -10.72 0.31
C GLY A 15 2.73 -10.96 1.03
N GLY A 16 1.58 -10.64 0.37
CA GLY A 16 0.25 -10.89 0.96
C GLY A 16 -0.29 -9.77 1.84
N LYS A 17 0.26 -8.54 1.74
CA LYS A 17 -0.13 -7.36 2.53
C LYS A 17 -1.64 -7.13 2.60
N THR A 18 -2.25 -6.93 1.46
CA THR A 18 -3.68 -6.57 1.35
C THR A 18 -4.59 -7.56 2.09
N THR A 19 -4.32 -8.86 1.94
CA THR A 19 -5.09 -9.91 2.62
C THR A 19 -4.91 -9.83 4.14
N LEU A 20 -3.68 -9.62 4.60
CA LEU A 20 -3.40 -9.51 6.04
C LEU A 20 -4.05 -8.26 6.63
N ILE A 21 -3.89 -7.10 6.00
CA ILE A 21 -4.50 -5.85 6.46
C ILE A 21 -6.02 -6.00 6.58
N ARG A 22 -6.69 -6.56 5.57
CA ARG A 22 -8.14 -6.79 5.60
C ARG A 22 -8.57 -7.65 6.77
N ARG A 23 -7.83 -8.73 7.07
CA ARG A 23 -8.10 -9.60 8.23
C ARG A 23 -7.87 -8.90 9.57
N VAL A 24 -6.83 -8.07 9.67
CA VAL A 24 -6.57 -7.26 10.87
C VAL A 24 -7.70 -6.27 11.10
N ILE A 25 -8.16 -5.56 10.07
CA ILE A 25 -9.26 -4.61 10.15
C ILE A 25 -10.56 -5.29 10.58
N GLU A 26 -10.87 -6.45 10.00
CA GLU A 26 -12.02 -7.27 10.39
C GLU A 26 -11.96 -7.64 11.89
N ARG A 27 -10.80 -8.12 12.35
CA ARG A 27 -10.58 -8.50 13.74
C ARG A 27 -10.74 -7.32 14.69
N LEU A 28 -10.13 -6.17 14.35
CA LEU A 28 -10.29 -4.94 15.14
C LEU A 28 -11.75 -4.50 15.20
N GLY A 29 -12.51 -4.62 14.12
CA GLY A 29 -13.93 -4.33 14.09
C GLY A 29 -14.74 -5.23 15.03
N GLN A 30 -14.42 -6.54 15.09
CA GLN A 30 -15.03 -7.48 16.03
C GLN A 30 -14.73 -7.13 17.50
N GLU A 31 -13.59 -6.49 17.76
CA GLU A 31 -13.19 -6.00 19.08
C GLU A 31 -13.74 -4.58 19.40
N GLY A 32 -14.61 -4.02 18.54
CA GLY A 32 -15.20 -2.69 18.69
C GLY A 32 -14.24 -1.54 18.39
N ARG A 33 -13.08 -1.81 17.80
CA ARG A 33 -12.07 -0.81 17.42
C ARG A 33 -12.34 -0.30 16.00
N LYS A 34 -12.19 1.02 15.82
CA LYS A 34 -12.34 1.65 14.52
C LYS A 34 -11.05 1.47 13.71
N ALA A 35 -11.12 0.76 12.61
CA ALA A 35 -10.01 0.55 11.69
C ALA A 35 -10.44 0.80 10.24
N TYR A 36 -9.55 1.32 9.42
CA TYR A 36 -9.83 1.74 8.05
C TYR A 36 -8.69 1.36 7.11
N PHE A 37 -9.03 0.74 5.98
CA PHE A 37 -8.10 0.49 4.88
C PHE A 37 -8.08 1.72 3.97
N SER A 38 -6.94 2.39 3.87
CA SER A 38 -6.83 3.57 3.01
C SER A 38 -6.96 3.21 1.54
N VAL A 39 -7.82 3.93 0.84
CA VAL A 39 -8.04 3.78 -0.60
C VAL A 39 -7.08 4.70 -1.35
N SER A 40 -6.16 4.13 -2.11
CA SER A 40 -5.18 4.88 -2.90
C SER A 40 -5.76 5.33 -4.23
N HIS A 41 -5.21 6.42 -4.78
CA HIS A 41 -5.44 6.84 -6.16
C HIS A 41 -4.52 6.06 -7.10
N THR A 42 -4.98 5.80 -8.31
CA THR A 42 -4.16 5.18 -9.36
C THR A 42 -4.55 5.61 -10.76
N THR A 43 -3.57 5.69 -11.63
CA THR A 43 -3.78 5.91 -13.07
C THR A 43 -3.95 4.62 -13.86
N ARG A 44 -3.81 3.47 -13.18
CA ARG A 44 -4.06 2.16 -13.79
C ARG A 44 -5.56 2.00 -14.06
N PRO A 45 -5.95 1.50 -15.24
CA PRO A 45 -7.34 1.14 -15.48
C PRO A 45 -7.86 0.10 -14.48
N PRO A 46 -9.16 0.16 -14.10
CA PRO A 46 -9.74 -0.84 -13.22
C PRO A 46 -9.69 -2.24 -13.84
N ARG A 47 -9.42 -3.25 -13.03
CA ARG A 47 -9.54 -4.65 -13.42
C ARG A 47 -11.00 -5.11 -13.28
N PRO A 48 -11.39 -6.22 -13.96
CA PRO A 48 -12.72 -6.79 -13.76
C PRO A 48 -13.04 -7.01 -12.28
N GLY A 49 -14.15 -6.45 -11.81
CA GLY A 49 -14.60 -6.54 -10.42
C GLY A 49 -14.09 -5.45 -9.48
N GLU A 50 -13.09 -4.67 -9.84
CA GLU A 50 -12.64 -3.52 -9.05
C GLU A 50 -13.62 -2.35 -9.15
N LYS A 51 -13.82 -1.65 -8.01
CA LYS A 51 -14.77 -0.52 -7.90
C LYS A 51 -14.05 0.75 -7.49
N HIS A 52 -14.38 1.85 -8.20
CA HIS A 52 -13.92 3.20 -7.85
C HIS A 52 -14.36 3.58 -6.43
N GLY A 53 -13.43 4.15 -5.66
CA GLY A 53 -13.67 4.57 -4.27
C GLY A 53 -13.71 3.41 -3.26
N VAL A 54 -13.53 2.16 -3.70
CA VAL A 54 -13.49 0.97 -2.84
C VAL A 54 -12.13 0.27 -2.92
N ASP A 55 -11.71 -0.08 -4.14
CA ASP A 55 -10.41 -0.71 -4.37
C ASP A 55 -9.34 0.34 -4.63
N TYR A 56 -9.65 1.32 -5.48
CA TYR A 56 -8.85 2.49 -5.80
C TYR A 56 -9.75 3.67 -6.19
N TYR A 57 -9.23 4.89 -6.07
CA TYR A 57 -9.71 6.04 -6.82
C TYR A 57 -9.02 6.00 -8.19
N PHE A 58 -9.72 5.51 -9.21
CA PHE A 58 -9.20 5.46 -10.58
C PHE A 58 -9.33 6.84 -11.23
N VAL A 59 -8.19 7.47 -11.53
CA VAL A 59 -8.12 8.83 -12.08
C VAL A 59 -7.27 8.84 -13.35
N SER A 60 -7.41 9.88 -14.16
CA SER A 60 -6.53 10.09 -15.31
C SER A 60 -5.11 10.46 -14.87
N ARG A 61 -4.12 10.26 -15.75
CA ARG A 61 -2.74 10.69 -15.46
C ARG A 61 -2.66 12.21 -15.26
N GLU A 62 -3.42 12.97 -16.03
CA GLU A 62 -3.49 14.43 -15.93
C GLU A 62 -4.04 14.86 -14.57
N GLU A 63 -5.16 14.28 -14.14
CA GLU A 63 -5.76 14.53 -12.83
C GLU A 63 -4.79 14.17 -11.70
N PHE A 64 -4.14 13.01 -11.77
CA PHE A 64 -3.17 12.59 -10.77
C PHE A 64 -2.01 13.58 -10.65
N LEU A 65 -1.42 14.01 -11.77
CA LEU A 65 -0.32 14.99 -11.77
C LEU A 65 -0.78 16.34 -11.24
N SER A 66 -1.99 16.77 -11.57
CA SER A 66 -2.58 17.98 -10.99
C SER A 66 -2.70 17.89 -9.45
N MET A 67 -3.07 16.73 -8.90
CA MET A 67 -3.08 16.48 -7.46
C MET A 67 -1.67 16.52 -6.86
N VAL A 68 -0.65 16.01 -7.57
CA VAL A 68 0.77 16.13 -7.15
C VAL A 68 1.17 17.59 -7.05
N ASP A 69 0.88 18.40 -8.07
CA ASP A 69 1.22 19.83 -8.12
C ASP A 69 0.56 20.62 -7.00
N ARG A 70 -0.65 20.24 -6.59
CA ARG A 70 -1.36 20.83 -5.45
C ARG A 70 -0.91 20.28 -4.08
N GLY A 71 0.05 19.34 -4.05
CA GLY A 71 0.56 18.76 -2.80
C GLY A 71 -0.47 17.91 -2.02
N GLU A 72 -1.44 17.33 -2.71
CA GLU A 72 -2.54 16.58 -2.09
C GLU A 72 -2.13 15.19 -1.60
N PHE A 73 -1.00 14.65 -2.08
CA PHE A 73 -0.55 13.31 -1.70
C PHE A 73 0.38 13.31 -0.48
N LEU A 74 0.12 12.41 0.45
CA LEU A 74 1.04 12.03 1.51
C LEU A 74 2.27 11.34 0.92
N GLU A 75 2.04 10.42 -0.01
CA GLU A 75 3.05 9.70 -0.77
C GLU A 75 2.52 9.39 -2.17
N TYR A 76 3.42 9.25 -3.13
CA TYR A 76 3.11 8.70 -4.44
C TYR A 76 4.34 8.07 -5.07
N ALA A 77 4.11 7.09 -5.94
CA ALA A 77 5.17 6.40 -6.67
C ALA A 77 4.67 5.94 -8.05
N GLU A 78 5.60 5.79 -8.98
CA GLU A 78 5.33 5.12 -10.26
C GLU A 78 5.73 3.64 -10.15
N VAL A 79 4.79 2.75 -10.43
CA VAL A 79 4.99 1.30 -10.40
C VAL A 79 4.49 0.71 -11.72
N HIS A 80 5.39 0.11 -12.48
CA HIS A 80 5.07 -0.49 -13.79
C HIS A 80 4.35 0.48 -14.77
N GLY A 81 4.78 1.74 -14.80
CA GLY A 81 4.23 2.76 -15.71
C GLY A 81 2.91 3.39 -15.26
N ASN A 82 2.37 3.00 -14.11
CA ASN A 82 1.20 3.60 -13.50
C ASN A 82 1.56 4.34 -12.22
N LEU A 83 0.86 5.42 -11.95
CA LEU A 83 1.01 6.19 -10.72
C LEU A 83 0.07 5.63 -9.65
N TYR A 84 0.55 5.63 -8.41
CA TYR A 84 -0.19 5.28 -7.21
C TYR A 84 0.10 6.30 -6.14
N GLY A 85 -0.89 6.68 -5.33
CA GLY A 85 -0.66 7.65 -4.28
C GLY A 85 -1.79 7.67 -3.25
N THR A 86 -1.43 8.03 -2.04
CA THR A 86 -2.34 8.14 -0.90
C THR A 86 -2.55 9.62 -0.55
N SER A 87 -3.77 10.10 -0.59
CA SER A 87 -4.06 11.52 -0.32
C SER A 87 -4.08 11.83 1.17
N TRP A 88 -3.67 13.07 1.52
CA TRP A 88 -3.78 13.59 2.88
C TRP A 88 -5.22 13.65 3.38
N GLN A 89 -6.15 14.01 2.50
CA GLN A 89 -7.56 14.13 2.84
C GLN A 89 -8.13 12.80 3.34
N GLU A 90 -7.79 11.71 2.64
CA GLU A 90 -8.22 10.35 2.98
C GLU A 90 -7.78 9.95 4.40
N ILE A 91 -6.55 10.30 4.77
CA ILE A 91 -5.97 9.90 6.05
C ILE A 91 -6.41 10.77 7.20
N ARG A 92 -6.36 12.11 7.03
CA ARG A 92 -6.64 13.05 8.12
C ARG A 92 -8.06 12.90 8.64
N GLY A 93 -9.05 12.93 7.77
CA GLY A 93 -10.45 12.83 8.17
C GLY A 93 -10.78 11.54 8.93
N LYS A 94 -10.16 10.42 8.53
CA LYS A 94 -10.34 9.12 9.22
C LYS A 94 -9.65 9.10 10.58
N ARG A 95 -8.41 9.56 10.67
CA ARG A 95 -7.67 9.62 11.95
C ARG A 95 -8.36 10.54 12.96
N GLU A 96 -8.81 11.72 12.54
CA GLU A 96 -9.55 12.67 13.38
C GLU A 96 -10.87 12.08 13.91
N SER A 97 -11.51 11.21 13.12
CA SER A 97 -12.71 10.46 13.52
C SER A 97 -12.40 9.23 14.42
N GLY A 98 -11.13 9.06 14.83
CA GLY A 98 -10.66 8.00 15.73
C GLY A 98 -10.43 6.66 15.06
N TYR A 99 -10.34 6.59 13.72
CA TYR A 99 -9.98 5.35 13.01
C TYR A 99 -8.47 5.14 13.00
N HIS A 100 -8.01 3.96 13.33
CA HIS A 100 -6.69 3.48 12.97
C HIS A 100 -6.65 3.28 11.45
N VAL A 101 -5.73 3.94 10.75
CA VAL A 101 -5.64 3.92 9.29
C VAL A 101 -4.48 3.05 8.84
N PHE A 102 -4.75 2.11 7.94
CA PHE A 102 -3.76 1.18 7.38
C PHE A 102 -3.45 1.54 5.93
N LEU A 103 -2.19 1.80 5.62
CA LEU A 103 -1.69 2.02 4.27
C LEU A 103 -1.07 0.74 3.71
N ASP A 104 -1.53 0.32 2.53
CA ASP A 104 -0.90 -0.75 1.73
C ASP A 104 -0.03 -0.09 0.65
N ILE A 105 1.21 0.20 0.96
CA ILE A 105 2.13 0.92 0.08
C ILE A 105 3.43 0.15 -0.14
N ASP A 106 4.14 0.49 -1.21
CA ASP A 106 5.46 -0.07 -1.49
C ASP A 106 6.56 0.60 -0.64
N VAL A 107 7.78 0.14 -0.77
CA VAL A 107 8.93 0.65 0.00
C VAL A 107 9.21 2.12 -0.33
N GLN A 108 9.00 2.55 -1.59
CA GLN A 108 9.21 3.94 -2.00
C GLN A 108 8.22 4.89 -1.30
N GLY A 109 6.93 4.50 -1.29
CA GLY A 109 5.88 5.23 -0.56
C GLY A 109 6.14 5.24 0.94
N ALA A 110 6.56 4.10 1.52
CA ALA A 110 6.87 3.99 2.95
C ALA A 110 7.98 4.96 3.38
N ARG A 111 9.01 5.16 2.56
CA ARG A 111 10.08 6.15 2.82
C ARG A 111 9.55 7.58 2.86
N GLN A 112 8.67 7.96 1.94
CA GLN A 112 8.07 9.30 1.91
C GLN A 112 7.22 9.54 3.15
N VAL A 113 6.38 8.57 3.54
CA VAL A 113 5.55 8.68 4.74
C VAL A 113 6.39 8.80 6.00
N ARG A 114 7.49 8.02 6.12
CA ARG A 114 8.42 8.07 7.25
C ARG A 114 8.95 9.49 7.52
N GLY A 115 9.26 10.22 6.46
CA GLY A 115 9.76 11.60 6.59
C GLY A 115 8.67 12.62 6.94
N ARG A 116 7.41 12.35 6.61
CA ARG A 116 6.29 13.29 6.75
C ARG A 116 5.42 13.03 7.97
N VAL A 117 5.36 11.77 8.44
CA VAL A 117 4.58 11.32 9.61
C VAL A 117 5.47 10.42 10.48
N PRO A 118 6.36 11.01 11.27
CA PRO A 118 7.36 10.24 12.03
C PRO A 118 6.75 9.33 13.11
N ASP A 119 5.56 9.67 13.61
CA ASP A 119 4.78 8.90 14.59
C ASP A 119 4.03 7.70 13.99
N ALA A 120 4.07 7.52 12.65
CA ALA A 120 3.43 6.37 12.02
C ALA A 120 4.08 5.04 12.44
N VAL A 121 3.25 4.05 12.75
CA VAL A 121 3.70 2.68 13.05
C VAL A 121 4.09 1.98 11.75
N LYS A 122 5.31 1.49 11.68
CA LYS A 122 5.89 0.86 10.49
C LYS A 122 5.88 -0.65 10.65
N VAL A 123 5.25 -1.33 9.70
CA VAL A 123 5.15 -2.80 9.66
C VAL A 123 5.67 -3.29 8.33
N PHE A 124 6.70 -4.13 8.36
CA PHE A 124 7.18 -4.81 7.16
C PHE A 124 6.87 -6.29 7.24
N ILE A 125 6.22 -6.82 6.20
CA ILE A 125 5.82 -8.22 6.15
C ILE A 125 6.82 -8.99 5.30
N PHE A 126 7.55 -9.89 5.93
CA PHE A 126 8.42 -10.82 5.23
C PHE A 126 7.62 -12.03 4.74
N PRO A 127 7.91 -12.57 3.55
CA PRO A 127 7.43 -13.88 3.19
C PRO A 127 8.09 -14.95 4.09
N PRO A 128 7.39 -16.06 4.40
CA PRO A 128 7.94 -17.09 5.28
C PRO A 128 9.19 -17.76 4.71
N SER A 129 9.38 -17.75 3.39
CA SER A 129 10.58 -18.19 2.69
C SER A 129 10.64 -17.64 1.27
N PHE A 130 11.83 -17.65 0.66
CA PHE A 130 12.02 -17.34 -0.76
C PHE A 130 11.28 -18.31 -1.68
N ALA A 131 11.22 -19.57 -1.32
CA ALA A 131 10.49 -20.60 -2.06
C ALA A 131 8.99 -20.28 -2.11
N GLU A 132 8.41 -19.86 -0.98
CA GLU A 132 7.03 -19.45 -0.90
C GLU A 132 6.76 -18.16 -1.69
N LEU A 133 7.66 -17.18 -1.61
CA LEU A 133 7.55 -15.96 -2.42
C LEU A 133 7.56 -16.27 -3.91
N LYS A 134 8.51 -17.12 -4.36
CA LYS A 134 8.60 -17.58 -5.75
C LYS A 134 7.31 -18.29 -6.18
N ARG A 135 6.80 -19.19 -5.34
CA ARG A 135 5.55 -19.91 -5.59
C ARG A 135 4.37 -18.95 -5.78
N ARG A 136 4.24 -17.93 -4.92
CA ARG A 136 3.17 -16.91 -5.01
C ARG A 136 3.28 -16.07 -6.28
N LEU A 137 4.49 -15.69 -6.69
CA LEU A 137 4.72 -14.95 -7.93
C LEU A 137 4.37 -15.78 -9.17
N LEU A 138 4.74 -17.07 -9.19
CA LEU A 138 4.40 -18.02 -10.25
C LEU A 138 2.90 -18.28 -10.34
N PHE A 139 2.20 -18.40 -9.21
CA PHE A 139 0.77 -18.73 -9.15
C PHE A 139 -0.13 -17.61 -9.73
N ARG A 140 0.33 -16.38 -9.76
CA ARG A 140 -0.40 -15.26 -10.38
C ARG A 140 -0.52 -15.34 -11.89
N ARG A 141 0.06 -16.36 -12.54
CA ARG A 141 -0.10 -16.78 -13.96
C ARG A 141 0.03 -15.71 -15.05
N GLN A 142 0.61 -14.54 -14.78
CA GLN A 142 0.65 -13.43 -15.73
C GLN A 142 2.06 -12.99 -16.15
N ASP A 143 3.10 -13.59 -15.57
CA ASP A 143 4.45 -13.13 -15.80
C ASP A 143 5.32 -14.18 -16.49
N ARG A 144 6.11 -13.71 -17.47
CA ARG A 144 7.20 -14.49 -18.05
C ARG A 144 8.30 -14.76 -17.00
N GLU A 145 9.09 -15.80 -17.20
CA GLU A 145 10.14 -16.22 -16.27
C GLU A 145 11.12 -15.08 -15.92
N ASP A 146 11.49 -14.24 -16.93
CA ASP A 146 12.36 -13.09 -16.72
C ASP A 146 11.75 -12.04 -15.78
N ALA A 147 10.43 -11.81 -15.89
CA ALA A 147 9.71 -10.91 -15.01
C ALA A 147 9.67 -11.43 -13.56
N ILE A 148 9.56 -12.75 -13.39
CA ILE A 148 9.61 -13.39 -12.07
C ILE A 148 11.01 -13.24 -11.46
N ARG A 149 12.08 -13.47 -12.23
CA ARG A 149 13.46 -13.26 -11.79
C ARG A 149 13.71 -11.82 -11.36
N LEU A 150 13.22 -10.84 -12.15
CA LEU A 150 13.33 -9.43 -11.81
C LEU A 150 12.58 -9.11 -10.50
N ARG A 151 11.36 -9.60 -10.35
CA ARG A 151 10.56 -9.40 -9.12
C ARG A 151 11.22 -10.04 -7.90
N MET A 152 11.81 -11.21 -8.04
CA MET A 152 12.58 -11.86 -6.96
C MET A 152 13.79 -11.03 -6.54
N ARG A 153 14.52 -10.46 -7.52
CA ARG A 153 15.66 -9.57 -7.24
C ARG A 153 15.21 -8.29 -6.53
N ASN A 154 14.13 -7.67 -7.00
CA ASN A 154 13.57 -6.48 -6.36
C ASN A 154 13.14 -6.78 -4.92
N ALA A 155 12.46 -7.90 -4.71
CA ALA A 155 12.05 -8.34 -3.38
C ALA A 155 13.23 -8.53 -2.41
N LEU A 156 14.36 -9.06 -2.91
CA LEU A 156 15.60 -9.18 -2.13
C LEU A 156 16.14 -7.81 -1.72
N ASN A 157 16.16 -6.85 -2.65
CA ASN A 157 16.62 -5.51 -2.38
C ASN A 157 15.72 -4.80 -1.36
N GLU A 158 14.39 -4.88 -1.55
CA GLU A 158 13.40 -4.31 -0.64
C GLU A 158 13.52 -4.88 0.79
N MET A 159 13.81 -6.19 0.92
CA MET A 159 14.01 -6.81 2.23
C MET A 159 15.33 -6.41 2.90
N ARG A 160 16.40 -6.14 2.13
CA ARG A 160 17.68 -5.66 2.67
C ARG A 160 17.59 -4.25 3.20
N GLU A 161 16.86 -3.38 2.50
CA GLU A 161 16.69 -1.98 2.88
C GLU A 161 15.86 -1.80 4.15
N TYR A 162 15.10 -2.79 4.57
CA TYR A 162 14.29 -2.70 5.78
C TYR A 162 15.11 -2.84 7.08
N GLY A 163 16.32 -3.34 7.01
CA GLY A 163 17.23 -3.48 8.16
C GLY A 163 17.97 -2.19 8.54
N GLU A 164 17.80 -1.13 7.75
CA GLU A 164 18.37 0.21 7.97
C GLU A 164 17.28 1.21 8.39
#